data_f9dc600fbf9fd60f862bf366ebabb210
#
_entry.id   f9dc600fbf9fd60f862bf366ebabb210
#
_cell.length_a   1.000
_cell.length_b   1.000
_cell.length_c   1.000
_cell.angle_alpha   90.00
_cell.angle_beta   90.00
_cell.angle_gamma   90.00
#
_symmetry.space_group_name_H-M   'P 1'
#
loop_
_entity.id
_entity.type
_entity.pdbx_description
1 polymer ?
#
loop_
_entity_poly.entity_id
_entity_poly.type
_entity_poly.pdbx_seq_one_letter_code
_entity_poly.pdbx_strand_id
1 'polypeptide(L)'
;MSAISTHVLDTAAGCPAAGLGVRLEHLAPAGPEEIARATTDSGGRITSLGPERIRPGIYRLVFDTGGYLARQTRGGRSTSSGSETDKPAFFPEVIVTFTVADDREHYHVPLLMSPFGYSTYRGS
;
A
#
# COMPACT_ATOMS: atom_id res chain seq x y z
N MET A 1 9.50 -16.97 -0.65
CA MET A 1 9.33 -15.56 -0.75
C MET A 1 8.64 -15.21 -2.03
N SER A 2 7.71 -14.31 -2.00
CA SER A 2 6.97 -14.01 -3.23
C SER A 2 7.75 -13.03 -4.08
N ALA A 3 7.26 -12.80 -5.29
CA ALA A 3 7.93 -11.89 -6.21
C ALA A 3 7.73 -10.43 -5.80
N ILE A 4 6.70 -10.13 -5.03
CA ILE A 4 6.36 -8.75 -4.69
C ILE A 4 6.39 -8.56 -3.18
N SER A 5 6.91 -7.41 -2.75
CA SER A 5 6.85 -7.01 -1.36
C SER A 5 6.68 -5.50 -1.29
N THR A 6 6.26 -5.00 -0.15
CA THR A 6 6.10 -3.57 0.06
C THR A 6 6.42 -3.20 1.50
N HIS A 7 6.62 -1.92 1.74
CA HIS A 7 6.90 -1.39 3.06
C HIS A 7 6.28 -0.01 3.09
N VAL A 8 5.34 0.23 3.99
CA VAL A 8 4.61 1.50 4.03
C VAL A 8 5.03 2.27 5.27
N LEU A 9 5.45 3.52 5.07
CA LEU A 9 5.86 4.38 6.16
C LEU A 9 4.92 5.57 6.23
N ASP A 10 4.49 5.87 7.45
CA ASP A 10 3.62 7.01 7.71
C ASP A 10 4.54 8.15 8.12
N THR A 11 4.85 9.03 7.16
CA THR A 11 5.84 10.07 7.42
C THR A 11 5.30 11.17 8.30
N ALA A 12 3.99 11.32 8.42
CA ALA A 12 3.43 12.31 9.32
C ALA A 12 3.53 11.84 10.76
N ALA A 13 3.36 10.54 11.00
CA ALA A 13 3.47 9.99 12.34
C ALA A 13 4.89 9.62 12.70
N GLY A 14 5.76 9.50 11.70
CA GLY A 14 7.15 9.13 11.94
C GLY A 14 7.33 7.67 12.27
N CYS A 15 6.46 6.81 11.79
CA CYS A 15 6.52 5.39 12.12
C CYS A 15 5.99 4.55 10.97
N PRO A 16 6.20 3.23 11.02
CA PRO A 16 5.63 2.37 9.99
C PRO A 16 4.10 2.38 10.02
N ALA A 17 3.49 2.22 8.87
CA ALA A 17 2.04 2.17 8.79
C ALA A 17 1.57 0.73 8.93
N ALA A 18 1.24 0.35 10.15
CA ALA A 18 0.79 -1.02 10.45
C ALA A 18 -0.71 -1.14 10.20
N GLY A 19 -1.15 -2.27 9.75
CA GLY A 19 -2.59 -2.52 9.56
C GLY A 19 -3.17 -1.91 8.32
N LEU A 20 -2.35 -1.59 7.33
CA LEU A 20 -2.82 -0.97 6.11
C LEU A 20 -3.05 -2.03 5.05
N GLY A 21 -4.23 -2.04 4.45
CA GLY A 21 -4.57 -3.04 3.44
C GLY A 21 -3.96 -2.71 2.09
N VAL A 22 -3.45 -3.73 1.41
CA VAL A 22 -2.82 -3.59 0.11
C VAL A 22 -3.29 -4.74 -0.76
N ARG A 23 -3.62 -4.47 -2.02
CA ARG A 23 -3.91 -5.55 -2.95
C ARG A 23 -3.03 -5.41 -4.18
N LEU A 24 -2.68 -6.55 -4.74
CA LEU A 24 -1.88 -6.62 -5.96
C LEU A 24 -2.80 -6.99 -7.09
N GLU A 25 -2.75 -6.23 -8.16
CA GLU A 25 -3.60 -6.47 -9.33
C GLU A 25 -2.75 -6.57 -10.58
N HIS A 26 -3.17 -7.42 -11.50
CA HIS A 26 -2.57 -7.51 -12.82
C HIS A 26 -3.47 -6.72 -13.76
N LEU A 27 -2.90 -5.86 -14.58
CA LEU A 27 -3.69 -5.11 -15.53
C LEU A 27 -3.82 -5.93 -16.80
N ALA A 28 -4.84 -6.77 -16.84
CA ALA A 28 -5.10 -7.61 -17.99
C ALA A 28 -5.88 -6.83 -19.05
N PRO A 29 -5.93 -7.30 -20.30
CA PRO A 29 -6.67 -6.59 -21.33
C PRO A 29 -8.13 -6.36 -20.99
N ALA A 30 -8.75 -7.27 -20.24
CA ALA A 30 -10.14 -7.12 -19.89
C ALA A 30 -10.33 -6.25 -18.65
N GLY A 31 -9.27 -5.83 -17.99
CA GLY A 31 -9.36 -4.98 -16.81
C GLY A 31 -8.50 -5.52 -15.68
N PRO A 32 -8.48 -4.80 -14.55
CA PRO A 32 -7.65 -5.23 -13.43
C PRO A 32 -8.13 -6.55 -12.84
N GLU A 33 -7.17 -7.39 -12.49
CA GLU A 33 -7.47 -8.68 -11.94
C GLU A 33 -6.75 -8.82 -10.62
N GLU A 34 -7.44 -9.01 -9.53
CA GLU A 34 -6.80 -9.11 -8.23
C GLU A 34 -6.04 -10.43 -8.11
N ILE A 35 -4.76 -10.34 -7.80
CA ILE A 35 -3.90 -11.50 -7.63
C ILE A 35 -3.81 -11.88 -6.16
N ALA A 36 -3.71 -10.91 -5.28
CA ALA A 36 -3.51 -11.16 -3.87
C ALA A 36 -3.84 -9.92 -3.06
N ARG A 37 -4.06 -10.09 -1.77
CA ARG A 37 -4.22 -8.96 -0.86
C ARG A 37 -3.69 -9.36 0.50
N ALA A 38 -3.23 -8.39 1.24
CA ALA A 38 -2.70 -8.60 2.56
C ALA A 38 -2.73 -7.28 3.33
N THR A 39 -2.33 -7.34 4.59
CA THR A 39 -2.32 -6.16 5.46
C THR A 39 -0.90 -6.02 5.99
N THR A 40 -0.40 -4.81 6.09
CA THR A 40 0.95 -4.60 6.59
C THR A 40 1.06 -5.03 8.05
N ASP A 41 2.23 -5.53 8.41
CA ASP A 41 2.47 -5.99 9.78
C ASP A 41 2.88 -4.82 10.67
N SER A 42 3.34 -5.09 11.89
CA SER A 42 3.68 -4.03 12.82
C SER A 42 4.84 -3.18 12.33
N GLY A 43 5.65 -3.68 11.43
CA GLY A 43 6.74 -2.91 10.83
C GLY A 43 6.33 -2.23 9.54
N GLY A 44 5.06 -2.27 9.18
CA GLY A 44 4.59 -1.66 7.95
C GLY A 44 4.93 -2.47 6.71
N ARG A 45 5.28 -3.74 6.86
CA ARG A 45 5.73 -4.55 5.73
C ARG A 45 4.77 -5.64 5.35
N ILE A 46 4.78 -5.96 4.08
CA ILE A 46 4.22 -7.19 3.55
C ILE A 46 5.37 -7.82 2.79
N THR A 47 5.99 -8.82 3.38
CA THR A 47 7.19 -9.40 2.79
C THR A 47 6.87 -10.39 1.68
N SER A 48 5.63 -10.85 1.60
CA SER A 48 5.28 -11.83 0.59
C SER A 48 3.85 -11.55 0.16
N LEU A 49 3.69 -10.88 -0.96
CA LEU A 49 2.38 -10.55 -1.48
C LEU A 49 2.18 -11.25 -2.80
N GLY A 50 1.40 -12.31 -2.78
CA GLY A 50 1.13 -13.08 -3.98
C GLY A 50 2.09 -14.22 -4.19
N PRO A 51 2.12 -14.76 -5.40
CA PRO A 51 2.90 -15.96 -5.68
C PRO A 51 4.39 -15.67 -5.74
N GLU A 52 5.19 -16.74 -5.71
CA GLU A 52 6.63 -16.61 -5.79
C GLU A 52 7.08 -16.09 -7.14
N ARG A 53 6.33 -16.38 -8.18
CA ARG A 53 6.65 -15.88 -9.51
C ARG A 53 5.42 -15.30 -10.14
N ILE A 54 5.58 -14.19 -10.83
CA ILE A 54 4.49 -13.60 -11.59
C ILE A 54 5.00 -13.36 -13.00
N ARG A 55 4.11 -13.42 -13.97
CA ARG A 55 4.50 -13.25 -15.35
C ARG A 55 4.87 -11.83 -15.64
N PRO A 56 5.73 -11.60 -16.61
CA PRO A 56 5.99 -10.22 -17.05
C PRO A 56 4.69 -9.54 -17.45
N GLY A 57 4.59 -8.28 -17.15
CA GLY A 57 3.39 -7.51 -17.47
C GLY A 57 3.30 -6.28 -16.60
N ILE A 58 2.15 -5.63 -16.66
CA ILE A 58 1.91 -4.42 -15.89
C ILE A 58 1.03 -4.78 -14.70
N TYR A 59 1.46 -4.35 -13.54
CA TYR A 59 0.77 -4.64 -12.29
C TYR A 59 0.56 -3.37 -11.51
N ARG A 60 -0.25 -3.43 -10.49
CA ARG A 60 -0.38 -2.28 -9.62
C ARG A 60 -0.65 -2.72 -8.19
N LEU A 61 -0.18 -1.90 -7.24
CA LEU A 61 -0.48 -2.09 -5.85
C LEU A 61 -1.47 -1.01 -5.48
N VAL A 62 -2.54 -1.40 -4.80
CA VAL A 62 -3.57 -0.48 -4.37
C VAL A 62 -3.54 -0.47 -2.85
N PHE A 63 -3.19 0.69 -2.28
CA PHE A 63 -3.01 0.86 -0.85
C PHE A 63 -4.24 1.56 -0.27
N ASP A 64 -4.84 0.98 0.77
CA ASP A 64 -6.03 1.57 1.39
C ASP A 64 -5.60 2.59 2.42
N THR A 65 -5.10 3.71 1.95
CA THR A 65 -4.60 4.76 2.82
C THR A 65 -5.73 5.41 3.60
N GLY A 66 -6.90 5.55 2.99
CA GLY A 66 -8.05 6.15 3.69
C GLY A 66 -8.48 5.33 4.88
N GLY A 67 -8.53 4.02 4.74
CA GLY A 67 -8.89 3.15 5.84
C GLY A 67 -7.88 3.22 6.97
N TYR A 68 -6.60 3.24 6.61
CA TYR A 68 -5.56 3.34 7.61
C TYR A 68 -5.66 4.66 8.38
N LEU A 69 -5.80 5.79 7.67
CA LEU A 69 -5.86 7.09 8.31
C LEU A 69 -7.10 7.23 9.20
N ALA A 70 -8.21 6.67 8.77
CA ALA A 70 -9.43 6.72 9.57
C ALA A 70 -9.24 5.98 10.89
N ARG A 71 -8.58 4.84 10.85
CA ARG A 71 -8.34 4.08 12.08
C ARG A 71 -7.38 4.79 13.00
N GLN A 72 -6.37 5.47 12.45
CA GLN A 72 -5.43 6.21 13.28
C GLN A 72 -6.15 7.34 14.00
N THR A 73 -7.00 8.06 13.32
CA THR A 73 -7.71 9.14 13.95
C THR A 73 -8.61 8.62 15.04
N ARG A 74 -9.37 7.56 14.74
CA ARG A 74 -10.24 7.12 15.74
C ARG A 74 -9.56 6.51 16.90
N GLY A 75 -8.52 5.84 16.77
CA GLY A 75 -7.93 5.23 17.85
C GLY A 75 -7.20 6.11 18.68
N GLY A 76 -6.87 7.14 18.30
CA GLY A 76 -6.11 7.76 19.00
C GLY A 76 -6.25 8.85 19.62
N ARG A 77 -6.30 9.70 19.30
CA ARG A 77 -6.19 10.78 19.94
C ARG A 77 -7.11 11.66 19.59
N SER A 78 -7.93 11.53 19.35
CA SER A 78 -8.78 12.30 18.95
C SER A 78 -9.09 13.37 19.62
N THR A 79 -8.89 13.91 19.86
CA THR A 79 -9.04 14.90 20.54
C THR A 79 -9.98 15.80 20.13
N SER A 80 -10.12 16.01 19.25
CA SER A 80 -10.74 17.07 19.05
C SER A 80 -12.03 17.04 18.65
N SER A 81 -12.46 17.78 17.99
CA SER A 81 -13.74 17.88 17.70
C SER A 81 -14.11 16.88 16.75
N GLY A 82 -15.22 16.41 16.77
CA GLY A 82 -15.62 15.42 15.85
C GLY A 82 -15.51 15.81 14.42
N SER A 83 -15.54 17.06 14.15
CA SER A 83 -15.49 17.44 12.76
C SER A 83 -14.22 17.02 12.10
N GLU A 84 -13.14 16.89 12.84
CA GLU A 84 -11.96 16.50 12.18
C GLU A 84 -11.96 15.06 11.88
N THR A 85 -12.52 14.22 12.68
CA THR A 85 -12.50 12.81 12.40
C THR A 85 -13.48 12.47 11.31
N ASP A 86 -14.39 13.39 10.96
CA ASP A 86 -15.34 13.08 9.91
C ASP A 86 -14.86 13.46 8.53
N LYS A 87 -13.74 14.08 8.41
CA LYS A 87 -13.30 14.48 7.09
C LYS A 87 -12.75 13.30 6.35
N PRO A 88 -13.07 13.14 5.09
CA PRO A 88 -12.51 12.04 4.33
C PRO A 88 -11.04 12.30 4.05
N ALA A 89 -10.29 11.26 3.85
CA ALA A 89 -8.89 11.39 3.51
C ALA A 89 -8.75 12.05 2.14
N PHE A 90 -7.78 12.91 1.98
CA PHE A 90 -7.57 13.55 0.69
C PHE A 90 -7.17 12.50 -0.35
N PHE A 91 -6.29 11.55 0.03
CA PHE A 91 -5.97 10.44 -0.84
C PHE A 91 -6.55 9.19 -0.21
N PRO A 92 -7.79 8.79 -0.58
CA PRO A 92 -8.44 7.63 0.06
C PRO A 92 -7.76 6.32 -0.34
N GLU A 93 -7.06 6.33 -1.44
CA GLU A 93 -6.26 5.17 -1.82
C GLU A 93 -5.10 5.67 -2.67
N VAL A 94 -4.04 4.88 -2.73
CA VAL A 94 -2.89 5.18 -3.55
C VAL A 94 -2.67 4.00 -4.47
N ILE A 95 -2.55 4.25 -5.75
CA ILE A 95 -2.33 3.20 -6.72
C ILE A 95 -0.97 3.42 -7.35
N VAL A 96 -0.12 2.40 -7.29
CA VAL A 96 1.21 2.45 -7.88
C VAL A 96 1.27 1.41 -8.98
N THR A 97 1.43 1.86 -10.21
CA THR A 97 1.51 0.97 -11.37
C THR A 97 2.98 0.75 -11.71
N PHE A 98 3.36 -0.49 -11.94
CA PHE A 98 4.76 -0.81 -12.24
C PHE A 98 4.85 -1.97 -13.21
N THR A 99 5.99 -2.09 -13.85
CA THR A 99 6.22 -3.13 -14.85
C THR A 99 7.05 -4.25 -14.25
N VAL A 100 6.60 -5.47 -14.45
CA VAL A 100 7.40 -6.65 -14.13
C VAL A 100 7.99 -7.10 -15.45
N ALA A 101 9.29 -6.91 -15.61
CA ALA A 101 9.96 -7.27 -16.86
C ALA A 101 10.53 -8.67 -16.83
N ASP A 102 10.87 -9.19 -15.65
CA ASP A 102 11.53 -10.46 -15.53
C ASP A 102 10.90 -11.23 -14.38
N ASP A 103 10.36 -12.40 -14.64
CA ASP A 103 9.66 -13.19 -13.62
C ASP A 103 10.63 -13.81 -12.61
N ARG A 104 11.94 -13.65 -12.80
CA ARG A 104 12.90 -14.16 -11.85
C ARG A 104 13.36 -13.12 -10.85
N GLU A 105 12.97 -11.85 -11.03
CA GLU A 105 13.40 -10.81 -10.12
C GLU A 105 12.40 -10.59 -9.03
N HIS A 106 12.84 -10.03 -7.93
CA HIS A 106 11.97 -9.64 -6.85
C HIS A 106 11.73 -8.14 -6.97
N TYR A 107 10.48 -7.70 -6.76
CA TYR A 107 10.13 -6.32 -6.89
C TYR A 107 9.62 -5.80 -5.55
N HIS A 108 10.37 -4.87 -4.98
CA HIS A 108 10.00 -4.26 -3.71
C HIS A 108 9.55 -2.83 -4.01
N VAL A 109 8.32 -2.51 -3.63
CA VAL A 109 7.70 -1.24 -3.97
C VAL A 109 7.28 -0.55 -2.69
N PRO A 110 8.12 0.29 -2.10
CA PRO A 110 7.77 0.98 -0.86
C PRO A 110 6.85 2.16 -1.10
N LEU A 111 6.13 2.57 -0.06
CA LEU A 111 5.28 3.73 -0.12
C LEU A 111 5.54 4.60 1.10
N LEU A 112 5.85 5.88 0.87
CA LEU A 112 5.96 6.84 1.95
C LEU A 112 4.71 7.70 1.85
N MET A 113 3.89 7.72 2.88
CA MET A 113 2.62 8.40 2.81
C MET A 113 2.41 9.39 3.94
N SER A 114 1.62 10.38 3.69
CA SER A 114 1.13 11.33 4.67
C SER A 114 -0.29 11.68 4.26
N PRO A 115 -1.02 12.44 5.06
CA PRO A 115 -2.39 12.78 4.69
C PRO A 115 -2.53 13.52 3.36
N PHE A 116 -1.52 14.31 2.98
CA PHE A 116 -1.63 15.12 1.78
C PHE A 116 -0.53 14.88 0.74
N GLY A 117 0.15 13.79 0.83
CA GLY A 117 1.18 13.50 -0.16
C GLY A 117 1.72 12.10 -0.03
N TYR A 118 2.38 11.62 -1.06
CA TYR A 118 3.02 10.32 -0.98
C TYR A 118 4.11 10.23 -2.05
N SER A 119 5.01 9.27 -1.85
CA SER A 119 6.01 8.99 -2.87
C SER A 119 6.31 7.50 -2.85
N THR A 120 6.85 7.02 -3.94
CA THR A 120 7.19 5.62 -4.07
C THR A 120 8.47 5.51 -4.91
N TYR A 121 9.12 4.35 -4.84
CA TYR A 121 10.30 4.10 -5.65
C TYR A 121 10.50 2.60 -5.73
N ARG A 122 11.39 2.15 -6.58
CA ARG A 122 11.71 0.74 -6.62
C ARG A 122 12.80 0.48 -5.61
N GLY A 123 12.51 -0.33 -4.60
CA GLY A 123 13.48 -0.70 -3.59
C GLY A 123 14.41 -1.80 -4.11
N SER A 124 15.52 -1.95 -3.47
CA SER A 124 16.47 -3.00 -3.90
C SER A 124 16.28 -4.31 -3.15
#